data_2ffd865754875a1bc2f0fd89fc9f3a4b
#
_entry.id   2ffd865754875a1bc2f0fd89fc9f3a4b
#
_cell.length_a   1.000
_cell.length_b   1.000
_cell.length_c   1.000
_cell.angle_alpha   90.00
_cell.angle_beta   90.00
_cell.angle_gamma   90.00
#
_symmetry.space_group_name_H-M   'P 1'
#
loop_
_entity.id
_entity.type
_entity.pdbx_description
1 polymer ?
#
loop_
_entity_poly.entity_id
_entity_poly.type
_entity_poly.pdbx_seq_one_letter_code
_entity_poly.pdbx_strand_id
1 'polypeptide(L)'
;LKDLYIDFFVSKGHKEIPSAPVVPENDPSVLFNTAGMQPLIPYLMGKEHPYGTRLCDAQKCIRTNDLDAIGDTYHHTFFEMLGNWSLGDYFKKEAITWSFEFLTQVLNIPVERLAVTVFAGNDTIPFDKVSYDLWLSLGIPEKRIAKTTEDNFWIAGETGPCGPDTEMFYFRSNDEIPEKFDPEDERWVEIWNDVFMEFNKKSDGSVESLPKKNVDTGMGLERVTAVLEGVNDNYLSSVWKDVIDLICEISGKSYEENAKSIRIIADHIRTSVFIAADNAGIKPSNVGQGYILRRLIRRTIRHAKKLGIDTVSYTHLTLPTKL
;
A
#
# COMPACT_ATOMS: atom_id res chain seq x y z
N LEU A 1 6.22 -8.20 11.18
CA LEU A 1 6.34 -8.11 9.72
C LEU A 1 7.27 -6.96 9.30
N LYS A 2 7.07 -5.75 9.83
CA LYS A 2 7.87 -4.56 9.49
C LYS A 2 9.38 -4.80 9.69
N ASP A 3 9.78 -5.25 10.87
CA ASP A 3 11.19 -5.51 11.18
C ASP A 3 11.77 -6.60 10.27
N LEU A 4 11.02 -7.68 10.00
CA LEU A 4 11.44 -8.72 9.06
C LEU A 4 11.72 -8.19 7.65
N TYR A 5 10.86 -7.27 7.17
CA TYR A 5 11.03 -6.64 5.86
C TYR A 5 12.29 -5.76 5.82
N ILE A 6 12.44 -4.89 6.80
CA ILE A 6 13.60 -3.98 6.89
C ILE A 6 14.90 -4.79 7.01
N ASP A 7 14.96 -5.76 7.92
CA ASP A 7 16.14 -6.60 8.12
C ASP A 7 16.51 -7.39 6.85
N PHE A 8 15.50 -7.91 6.13
CA PHE A 8 15.73 -8.61 4.87
C PHE A 8 16.37 -7.69 3.83
N PHE A 9 15.80 -6.50 3.58
CA PHE A 9 16.36 -5.58 2.57
C PHE A 9 17.68 -4.95 3.01
N VAL A 10 17.89 -4.70 4.30
CA VAL A 10 19.21 -4.32 4.84
C VAL A 10 20.25 -5.43 4.55
N SER A 11 19.88 -6.71 4.68
CA SER A 11 20.77 -7.83 4.30
C SER A 11 21.12 -7.86 2.80
N LYS A 12 20.24 -7.30 1.94
CA LYS A 12 20.48 -7.12 0.50
C LYS A 12 21.25 -5.83 0.17
N GLY A 13 21.73 -5.11 1.18
CA GLY A 13 22.54 -3.90 1.04
C GLY A 13 21.73 -2.60 0.95
N HIS A 14 20.45 -2.62 1.30
CA HIS A 14 19.64 -1.41 1.39
C HIS A 14 19.94 -0.64 2.68
N LYS A 15 19.75 0.68 2.61
CA LYS A 15 19.80 1.55 3.77
C LYS A 15 18.36 1.88 4.20
N GLU A 16 18.06 1.58 5.46
CA GLU A 16 16.81 2.04 6.04
C GLU A 16 16.79 3.58 6.12
N ILE A 17 15.69 4.17 5.66
CA ILE A 17 15.41 5.60 5.77
C ILE A 17 14.17 5.83 6.64
N PRO A 18 14.07 6.98 7.31
CA PRO A 18 12.88 7.29 8.09
C PRO A 18 11.67 7.55 7.18
N SER A 19 10.49 7.08 7.62
CA SER A 19 9.24 7.44 6.97
C SER A 19 9.06 8.95 6.90
N ALA A 20 8.75 9.47 5.73
CA ALA A 20 8.40 10.87 5.55
C ALA A 20 7.07 11.20 6.26
N PRO A 21 6.80 12.50 6.55
CA PRO A 21 5.49 12.95 7.00
C PRO A 21 4.36 12.52 6.06
N VAL A 22 3.13 12.38 6.57
CA VAL A 22 1.98 12.08 5.70
C VAL A 22 1.59 13.29 4.83
N VAL A 23 1.90 14.49 5.27
CA VAL A 23 1.76 15.73 4.48
C VAL A 23 3.05 16.01 3.74
N PRO A 24 3.07 16.04 2.40
CA PRO A 24 4.30 16.29 1.63
C PRO A 24 4.88 17.67 1.94
N GLU A 25 6.20 17.72 2.21
CA GLU A 25 6.88 18.98 2.53
C GLU A 25 7.14 19.85 1.30
N ASN A 26 7.36 19.25 0.12
CA ASN A 26 7.81 19.96 -1.09
C ASN A 26 7.02 19.59 -2.35
N ASP A 27 5.85 18.97 -2.21
CA ASP A 27 4.99 18.58 -3.34
C ASP A 27 3.56 19.12 -3.15
N PRO A 28 3.22 20.29 -3.74
CA PRO A 28 1.89 20.85 -3.64
C PRO A 28 0.87 20.17 -4.57
N SER A 29 1.29 19.23 -5.41
CA SER A 29 0.42 18.53 -6.37
C SER A 29 -0.52 17.54 -5.69
N VAL A 30 -0.17 17.08 -4.49
CA VAL A 30 -0.94 16.11 -3.72
C VAL A 30 -1.18 16.59 -2.29
N LEU A 31 -2.30 16.18 -1.70
CA LEU A 31 -2.62 16.53 -0.31
C LEU A 31 -1.84 15.70 0.69
N PHE A 32 -1.58 14.43 0.37
CA PHE A 32 -0.89 13.47 1.23
C PHE A 32 0.03 12.59 0.41
N ASN A 33 1.04 12.01 1.05
CA ASN A 33 1.84 10.94 0.47
C ASN A 33 0.97 9.69 0.33
N THR A 34 0.74 9.26 -0.91
CA THR A 34 -0.14 8.15 -1.28
C THR A 34 0.60 6.84 -1.56
N ALA A 35 1.93 6.94 -1.68
CA ALA A 35 2.82 5.80 -1.97
C ALA A 35 4.22 6.05 -1.38
N GLY A 36 4.97 4.97 -1.16
CA GLY A 36 6.31 5.01 -0.58
C GLY A 36 7.31 5.82 -1.39
N MET A 37 7.20 5.79 -2.72
CA MET A 37 8.11 6.50 -3.61
C MET A 37 7.87 8.01 -3.69
N GLN A 38 6.74 8.53 -3.24
CA GLN A 38 6.39 9.94 -3.46
C GLN A 38 7.43 10.92 -2.87
N PRO A 39 7.95 10.73 -1.65
CA PRO A 39 9.05 11.55 -1.15
C PRO A 39 10.36 11.38 -1.93
N LEU A 40 10.49 10.32 -2.71
CA LEU A 40 11.69 9.95 -3.46
C LEU A 40 11.68 10.41 -4.93
N ILE A 41 10.60 11.05 -5.42
CA ILE A 41 10.49 11.53 -6.81
C ILE A 41 11.73 12.28 -7.29
N PRO A 42 12.33 13.25 -6.55
CA PRO A 42 13.52 13.93 -7.00
C PRO A 42 14.71 13.00 -7.27
N TYR A 43 14.84 11.92 -6.50
CA TYR A 43 15.92 10.95 -6.61
C TYR A 43 15.68 9.95 -7.76
N LEU A 44 14.42 9.56 -7.97
CA LEU A 44 14.03 8.78 -9.15
C LEU A 44 14.23 9.54 -10.45
N MET A 45 14.13 10.88 -10.40
CA MET A 45 14.43 11.77 -11.53
C MET A 45 15.94 12.07 -11.70
N GLY A 46 16.81 11.45 -10.89
CA GLY A 46 18.26 11.49 -11.08
C GLY A 46 19.07 12.29 -10.06
N LYS A 47 18.44 12.93 -9.07
CA LYS A 47 19.18 13.53 -7.95
C LYS A 47 19.83 12.41 -7.11
N GLU A 48 21.03 12.67 -6.59
CA GLU A 48 21.68 11.74 -5.68
C GLU A 48 21.02 11.76 -4.29
N HIS A 49 20.72 10.57 -3.76
CA HIS A 49 20.20 10.44 -2.41
C HIS A 49 21.33 10.33 -1.38
N PRO A 50 21.27 11.03 -0.20
CA PRO A 50 22.37 11.07 0.76
C PRO A 50 22.69 9.69 1.39
N TYR A 51 21.74 8.76 1.39
CA TYR A 51 21.93 7.40 1.90
C TYR A 51 22.28 6.36 0.83
N GLY A 52 22.55 6.78 -0.42
CA GLY A 52 22.97 5.90 -1.51
C GLY A 52 21.84 5.49 -2.46
N THR A 53 22.05 4.36 -3.15
CA THR A 53 21.21 3.93 -4.28
C THR A 53 20.22 2.84 -3.93
N ARG A 54 20.38 2.15 -2.79
CA ARG A 54 19.47 1.12 -2.28
C ARG A 54 18.85 1.59 -0.99
N LEU A 55 17.54 1.78 -0.99
CA LEU A 55 16.80 2.32 0.15
C LEU A 55 15.65 1.38 0.52
N CYS A 56 15.26 1.37 1.79
CA CYS A 56 14.02 0.72 2.24
C CYS A 56 13.41 1.48 3.42
N ASP A 57 12.09 1.41 3.55
CA ASP A 57 11.37 1.91 4.72
C ASP A 57 9.97 1.30 4.87
N ALA A 58 9.26 1.78 5.89
CA ALA A 58 7.82 1.61 6.05
C ALA A 58 7.17 3.00 6.01
N GLN A 59 6.76 3.44 4.82
CA GLN A 59 6.20 4.76 4.59
C GLN A 59 4.75 4.85 5.02
N LYS A 60 4.42 5.84 5.82
CA LYS A 60 3.05 6.24 6.16
C LYS A 60 2.36 6.84 4.94
N CYS A 61 1.23 6.26 4.53
CA CYS A 61 0.48 6.68 3.35
C CYS A 61 -0.98 7.00 3.68
N ILE A 62 -1.56 7.96 2.95
CA ILE A 62 -2.98 8.29 3.03
C ILE A 62 -3.56 8.36 1.62
N ARG A 63 -4.57 7.51 1.34
CA ARG A 63 -5.36 7.54 0.11
C ARG A 63 -6.78 7.96 0.42
N THR A 64 -7.27 8.99 -0.29
CA THR A 64 -8.60 9.58 -0.05
C THR A 64 -9.59 9.33 -1.20
N ASN A 65 -9.13 8.71 -2.29
CA ASN A 65 -9.96 8.44 -3.46
C ASN A 65 -11.08 7.44 -3.11
N ASP A 66 -10.78 6.46 -2.25
CA ASP A 66 -11.67 5.36 -1.91
C ASP A 66 -12.41 5.55 -0.58
N LEU A 67 -12.53 6.81 -0.09
CA LEU A 67 -13.20 7.10 1.19
C LEU A 67 -14.62 6.54 1.28
N ASP A 68 -15.32 6.42 0.16
CA ASP A 68 -16.69 5.90 0.13
C ASP A 68 -16.74 4.36 0.17
N ALA A 69 -15.65 3.68 -0.24
CA ALA A 69 -15.47 2.23 -0.11
C ALA A 69 -15.13 1.80 1.32
N ILE A 70 -14.54 2.70 2.15
CA ILE A 70 -14.20 2.39 3.54
C ILE A 70 -15.42 1.86 4.30
N GLY A 71 -15.22 0.71 4.92
CA GLY A 71 -16.24 -0.07 5.61
C GLY A 71 -16.38 -1.49 5.02
N ASP A 72 -15.71 -1.77 3.91
CA ASP A 72 -15.46 -3.12 3.42
C ASP A 72 -14.36 -3.82 4.24
N THR A 73 -13.82 -4.94 3.76
CA THR A 73 -12.88 -5.78 4.50
C THR A 73 -11.39 -5.49 4.24
N TYR A 74 -11.05 -4.61 3.27
CA TYR A 74 -9.65 -4.48 2.83
C TYR A 74 -9.20 -3.04 2.51
N HIS A 75 -10.08 -2.07 2.28
CA HIS A 75 -9.69 -0.69 2.06
C HIS A 75 -9.35 0.04 3.37
N HIS A 76 -8.28 0.82 3.33
CA HIS A 76 -7.84 1.68 4.43
C HIS A 76 -7.52 3.08 3.90
N THR A 77 -7.91 4.11 4.67
CA THR A 77 -7.54 5.50 4.35
C THR A 77 -6.07 5.75 4.71
N PHE A 78 -5.67 5.38 5.93
CA PHE A 78 -4.26 5.36 6.36
C PHE A 78 -3.75 3.92 6.36
N PHE A 79 -2.55 3.72 5.82
CA PHE A 79 -1.84 2.44 5.84
C PHE A 79 -0.32 2.66 5.81
N GLU A 80 0.44 1.65 6.18
CA GLU A 80 1.88 1.64 6.02
C GLU A 80 2.24 0.83 4.77
N MET A 81 3.06 1.43 3.91
CA MET A 81 3.61 0.78 2.71
C MET A 81 5.06 0.42 2.98
N LEU A 82 5.37 -0.87 3.02
CA LEU A 82 6.73 -1.36 3.07
C LEU A 82 7.32 -1.23 1.67
N GLY A 83 8.43 -0.53 1.54
CA GLY A 83 9.04 -0.22 0.25
C GLY A 83 10.54 -0.48 0.22
N ASN A 84 11.02 -0.90 -0.95
CA ASN A 84 12.44 -0.92 -1.29
C ASN A 84 12.67 -0.32 -2.66
N TRP A 85 13.75 0.46 -2.77
CA TRP A 85 14.05 1.24 -3.97
C TRP A 85 15.46 0.97 -4.47
N SER A 86 15.57 0.95 -5.80
CA SER A 86 16.84 1.02 -6.52
C SER A 86 16.92 2.32 -7.32
N LEU A 87 17.85 3.17 -7.01
CA LEU A 87 18.10 4.43 -7.72
C LEU A 87 19.20 4.23 -8.77
N GLY A 88 18.88 3.42 -9.79
CA GLY A 88 19.81 3.09 -10.87
C GLY A 88 20.90 2.09 -10.50
N ASP A 89 20.64 1.20 -9.56
CA ASP A 89 21.57 0.14 -9.11
C ASP A 89 21.13 -1.23 -9.68
N TYR A 90 20.16 -1.88 -9.07
CA TYR A 90 19.57 -3.12 -9.58
C TYR A 90 18.24 -2.87 -10.31
N PHE A 91 17.75 -3.91 -11.01
CA PHE A 91 16.49 -3.79 -11.77
C PHE A 91 15.65 -5.07 -11.64
N LYS A 92 14.86 -5.43 -12.64
CA LYS A 92 13.83 -6.49 -12.62
C LYS A 92 14.29 -7.80 -12.00
N LYS A 93 15.49 -8.27 -12.33
CA LYS A 93 15.97 -9.58 -11.89
C LYS A 93 16.08 -9.66 -10.37
N GLU A 94 16.79 -8.72 -9.77
CA GLU A 94 16.98 -8.66 -8.34
C GLU A 94 15.66 -8.36 -7.62
N ALA A 95 14.89 -7.39 -8.10
CA ALA A 95 13.61 -7.00 -7.49
C ALA A 95 12.67 -8.22 -7.39
N ILE A 96 12.32 -8.82 -8.52
CA ILE A 96 11.41 -9.98 -8.57
C ILE A 96 11.95 -11.16 -7.76
N THR A 97 13.26 -11.43 -7.85
CA THR A 97 13.86 -12.54 -7.09
C THR A 97 13.75 -12.31 -5.59
N TRP A 98 14.03 -11.08 -5.11
CA TRP A 98 13.96 -10.77 -3.68
C TRP A 98 12.52 -10.69 -3.17
N SER A 99 11.59 -10.17 -3.96
CA SER A 99 10.17 -10.19 -3.61
C SER A 99 9.66 -11.63 -3.46
N PHE A 100 10.00 -12.51 -4.40
CA PHE A 100 9.67 -13.94 -4.30
C PHE A 100 10.35 -14.62 -3.11
N GLU A 101 11.65 -14.36 -2.89
CA GLU A 101 12.40 -14.91 -1.75
C GLU A 101 11.77 -14.47 -0.42
N PHE A 102 11.42 -13.18 -0.29
CA PHE A 102 10.79 -12.66 0.92
C PHE A 102 9.44 -13.33 1.19
N LEU A 103 8.57 -13.40 0.19
CA LEU A 103 7.25 -14.01 0.34
C LEU A 103 7.33 -15.50 0.69
N THR A 104 8.20 -16.25 0.01
CA THR A 104 8.20 -17.73 0.10
C THR A 104 9.15 -18.29 1.15
N GLN A 105 10.28 -17.64 1.41
CA GLN A 105 11.30 -18.14 2.33
C GLN A 105 11.31 -17.43 3.68
N VAL A 106 11.00 -16.12 3.72
CA VAL A 106 10.94 -15.38 4.98
C VAL A 106 9.55 -15.45 5.60
N LEU A 107 8.51 -15.16 4.80
CA LEU A 107 7.12 -15.21 5.26
C LEU A 107 6.50 -16.60 5.18
N ASN A 108 7.18 -17.58 4.54
CA ASN A 108 6.70 -18.94 4.33
C ASN A 108 5.32 -19.03 3.65
N ILE A 109 5.01 -18.10 2.75
CA ILE A 109 3.78 -18.14 1.96
C ILE A 109 3.89 -19.27 0.93
N PRO A 110 2.94 -20.21 0.88
CA PRO A 110 2.95 -21.29 -0.10
C PRO A 110 2.82 -20.75 -1.54
N VAL A 111 3.69 -21.21 -2.44
CA VAL A 111 3.71 -20.76 -3.85
C VAL A 111 2.37 -21.04 -4.56
N GLU A 112 1.69 -22.12 -4.21
CA GLU A 112 0.38 -22.46 -4.74
C GLU A 112 -0.72 -21.42 -4.42
N ARG A 113 -0.51 -20.58 -3.41
CA ARG A 113 -1.39 -19.46 -3.07
C ARG A 113 -0.98 -18.14 -3.71
N LEU A 114 0.12 -18.13 -4.47
CA LEU A 114 0.60 -16.94 -5.16
C LEU A 114 0.17 -16.94 -6.61
N ALA A 115 -0.14 -15.75 -7.12
CA ALA A 115 -0.30 -15.45 -8.52
C ALA A 115 0.30 -14.05 -8.79
N VAL A 116 0.58 -13.74 -10.04
CA VAL A 116 1.21 -12.47 -10.42
C VAL A 116 0.59 -11.90 -11.68
N THR A 117 0.69 -10.58 -11.83
CA THR A 117 0.41 -9.90 -13.10
C THR A 117 1.71 -9.44 -13.74
N VAL A 118 1.71 -9.24 -15.04
CA VAL A 118 2.81 -8.59 -15.78
C VAL A 118 2.23 -7.71 -16.88
N PHE A 119 2.96 -6.64 -17.22
CA PHE A 119 2.54 -5.73 -18.28
C PHE A 119 2.44 -6.41 -19.64
N ALA A 120 1.24 -6.38 -20.24
CA ALA A 120 0.95 -6.99 -21.52
C ALA A 120 1.53 -6.26 -22.75
N GLY A 121 2.02 -5.03 -22.53
CA GLY A 121 2.41 -4.10 -23.59
C GLY A 121 1.26 -3.21 -24.02
N ASN A 122 1.61 -2.14 -24.73
CA ASN A 122 0.68 -1.23 -25.41
C ASN A 122 1.28 -0.80 -26.76
N ASP A 123 0.68 0.18 -27.43
CA ASP A 123 1.13 0.65 -28.77
C ASP A 123 2.57 1.21 -28.78
N THR A 124 3.10 1.64 -27.62
CA THR A 124 4.40 2.30 -27.49
C THR A 124 5.44 1.44 -26.76
N ILE A 125 5.02 0.65 -25.79
CA ILE A 125 5.89 -0.12 -24.90
C ILE A 125 5.56 -1.60 -25.06
N PRO A 126 6.56 -2.46 -25.39
CA PRO A 126 6.31 -3.88 -25.64
C PRO A 126 5.96 -4.63 -24.36
N PHE A 127 5.41 -5.83 -24.55
CA PHE A 127 5.18 -6.80 -23.49
C PHE A 127 6.42 -7.01 -22.61
N ASP A 128 6.25 -7.02 -21.29
CA ASP A 128 7.33 -7.26 -20.32
C ASP A 128 7.69 -8.76 -20.24
N LYS A 129 8.32 -9.23 -21.29
CA LYS A 129 8.79 -10.61 -21.36
C LYS A 129 9.82 -10.95 -20.28
N VAL A 130 10.60 -9.98 -19.83
CA VAL A 130 11.64 -10.21 -18.81
C VAL A 130 11.01 -10.59 -17.48
N SER A 131 10.05 -9.82 -17.00
CA SER A 131 9.32 -10.13 -15.76
C SER A 131 8.55 -11.45 -15.86
N TYR A 132 7.91 -11.70 -17.01
CA TYR A 132 7.21 -12.95 -17.27
C TYR A 132 8.13 -14.19 -17.19
N ASP A 133 9.27 -14.15 -17.89
CA ASP A 133 10.23 -15.27 -17.88
C ASP A 133 10.86 -15.47 -16.49
N LEU A 134 11.08 -14.39 -15.74
CA LEU A 134 11.58 -14.48 -14.36
C LEU A 134 10.59 -15.20 -13.45
N TRP A 135 9.31 -14.83 -13.48
CA TRP A 135 8.28 -15.48 -12.66
C TRP A 135 8.15 -16.98 -13.00
N LEU A 136 8.19 -17.35 -14.29
CA LEU A 136 8.21 -18.75 -14.70
C LEU A 136 9.44 -19.49 -14.14
N SER A 137 10.62 -18.86 -14.20
CA SER A 137 11.88 -19.46 -13.72
C SER A 137 11.91 -19.66 -12.19
N LEU A 138 11.16 -18.83 -11.45
CA LEU A 138 11.00 -18.92 -10.01
C LEU A 138 9.93 -19.95 -9.58
N GLY A 139 9.20 -20.53 -10.53
CA GLY A 139 8.24 -21.61 -10.30
C GLY A 139 6.77 -21.15 -10.19
N ILE A 140 6.46 -19.90 -10.52
CA ILE A 140 5.05 -19.48 -10.69
C ILE A 140 4.52 -20.14 -11.98
N PRO A 141 3.44 -20.95 -11.91
CA PRO A 141 2.90 -21.60 -13.08
C PRO A 141 2.35 -20.59 -14.10
N GLU A 142 2.49 -20.85 -15.39
CA GLU A 142 2.00 -19.97 -16.46
C GLU A 142 0.53 -19.54 -16.28
N LYS A 143 -0.32 -20.46 -15.83
CA LYS A 143 -1.74 -20.20 -15.54
C LYS A 143 -1.99 -19.23 -14.38
N ARG A 144 -0.95 -18.92 -13.58
CA ARG A 144 -0.95 -17.98 -12.46
C ARG A 144 -0.27 -16.65 -12.80
N ILE A 145 0.06 -16.42 -14.09
CA ILE A 145 0.62 -15.17 -14.58
C ILE A 145 -0.40 -14.52 -15.52
N ALA A 146 -1.11 -13.51 -15.03
CA ALA A 146 -2.00 -12.71 -15.87
C ALA A 146 -1.23 -11.60 -16.58
N LYS A 147 -1.71 -11.19 -17.76
CA LYS A 147 -1.13 -10.12 -18.57
C LYS A 147 -2.15 -9.02 -18.70
N THR A 148 -1.88 -7.86 -18.12
CA THR A 148 -2.77 -6.70 -18.16
C THR A 148 -2.05 -5.48 -18.72
N THR A 149 -2.79 -4.55 -19.30
CA THR A 149 -2.20 -3.37 -19.96
C THR A 149 -2.30 -2.15 -19.04
N GLU A 150 -3.51 -1.81 -18.59
CA GLU A 150 -3.75 -0.60 -17.83
C GLU A 150 -3.31 -0.75 -16.36
N ASP A 151 -3.60 -1.89 -15.74
CA ASP A 151 -3.30 -2.14 -14.33
C ASP A 151 -1.82 -2.34 -14.04
N ASN A 152 -1.03 -2.78 -15.05
CA ASN A 152 0.42 -3.00 -14.90
C ASN A 152 1.29 -1.93 -15.56
N PHE A 153 0.80 -0.70 -15.62
CA PHE A 153 1.60 0.47 -15.99
C PHE A 153 1.41 1.62 -15.01
N TRP A 154 2.31 1.70 -14.06
CA TRP A 154 2.20 2.68 -12.97
C TRP A 154 2.80 4.03 -13.33
N ILE A 155 2.15 5.12 -12.86
CA ILE A 155 2.55 6.52 -13.11
C ILE A 155 2.46 7.31 -11.80
N ALA A 156 3.50 8.06 -11.48
CA ALA A 156 3.52 8.95 -10.32
C ALA A 156 2.68 10.21 -10.52
N GLY A 157 1.37 10.09 -10.40
CA GLY A 157 0.42 11.18 -10.63
C GLY A 157 0.04 11.35 -12.11
N GLU A 158 -0.29 12.57 -12.54
CA GLU A 158 -0.64 12.84 -13.95
C GLU A 158 0.61 12.86 -14.85
N THR A 159 1.73 13.31 -14.31
CA THR A 159 3.04 13.38 -14.96
C THR A 159 4.12 12.94 -13.98
N GLY A 160 5.22 12.40 -14.48
CA GLY A 160 6.35 11.98 -13.63
C GLY A 160 6.93 10.62 -14.01
N PRO A 161 7.80 10.07 -13.15
CA PRO A 161 8.39 8.77 -13.39
C PRO A 161 7.31 7.70 -13.50
N CYS A 162 7.49 6.80 -14.47
CA CYS A 162 6.52 5.76 -14.77
C CYS A 162 7.20 4.53 -15.39
N GLY A 163 6.47 3.44 -15.46
CA GLY A 163 6.92 2.23 -16.11
C GLY A 163 6.01 1.03 -15.87
N PRO A 164 6.31 -0.09 -16.55
CA PRO A 164 5.61 -1.34 -16.31
C PRO A 164 5.84 -1.81 -14.88
N ASP A 165 4.89 -2.54 -14.36
CA ASP A 165 4.97 -3.16 -13.06
C ASP A 165 4.54 -4.64 -13.08
N THR A 166 4.70 -5.28 -11.93
CA THR A 166 4.27 -6.65 -11.68
C THR A 166 3.72 -6.74 -10.27
N GLU A 167 2.47 -7.13 -10.16
CA GLU A 167 1.79 -7.25 -8.88
C GLU A 167 1.79 -8.71 -8.42
N MET A 168 1.87 -8.90 -7.12
CA MET A 168 1.81 -10.19 -6.46
C MET A 168 0.50 -10.31 -5.70
N PHE A 169 -0.25 -11.38 -5.97
CA PHE A 169 -1.55 -11.69 -5.38
C PHE A 169 -1.47 -12.92 -4.50
N TYR A 170 -2.25 -12.93 -3.44
CA TYR A 170 -2.46 -14.07 -2.56
C TYR A 170 -3.91 -14.54 -2.59
N PHE A 171 -4.11 -15.84 -2.74
CA PHE A 171 -5.44 -16.45 -2.65
C PHE A 171 -5.89 -16.56 -1.19
N ARG A 172 -6.80 -15.70 -0.78
CA ARG A 172 -7.24 -15.53 0.62
C ARG A 172 -8.45 -16.37 1.00
N SER A 173 -9.08 -17.09 0.08
CA SER A 173 -10.21 -17.96 0.39
C SER A 173 -9.77 -19.32 0.95
N ASN A 174 -10.67 -19.96 1.70
CA ASN A 174 -10.56 -21.38 2.09
C ASN A 174 -11.10 -22.34 1.02
N ASP A 175 -11.64 -21.81 -0.07
CA ASP A 175 -12.09 -22.62 -1.21
C ASP A 175 -10.91 -23.31 -1.90
N GLU A 176 -11.23 -24.24 -2.80
CA GLU A 176 -10.23 -24.78 -3.72
C GLU A 176 -9.62 -23.67 -4.57
N ILE A 177 -8.28 -23.66 -4.63
CA ILE A 177 -7.56 -22.63 -5.37
C ILE A 177 -7.80 -22.85 -6.89
N PRO A 178 -8.33 -21.84 -7.61
CA PRO A 178 -8.57 -21.96 -9.04
C PRO A 178 -7.28 -22.32 -9.78
N GLU A 179 -7.34 -23.17 -10.79
CA GLU A 179 -6.18 -23.53 -11.60
C GLU A 179 -5.63 -22.30 -12.35
N LYS A 180 -6.52 -21.47 -12.87
CA LYS A 180 -6.18 -20.23 -13.56
C LYS A 180 -6.43 -19.02 -12.66
N PHE A 181 -5.48 -18.11 -12.64
CA PHE A 181 -5.61 -16.81 -11.98
C PHE A 181 -6.47 -15.86 -12.83
N ASP A 182 -7.38 -15.19 -12.15
CA ASP A 182 -8.17 -14.09 -12.67
C ASP A 182 -8.00 -12.90 -11.71
N PRO A 183 -7.39 -11.78 -12.12
CA PRO A 183 -7.22 -10.60 -11.28
C PRO A 183 -8.53 -9.97 -10.79
N GLU A 184 -9.64 -10.20 -11.50
CA GLU A 184 -10.97 -9.71 -11.13
C GLU A 184 -11.68 -10.58 -10.06
N ASP A 185 -11.14 -11.76 -9.76
CA ASP A 185 -11.68 -12.61 -8.68
C ASP A 185 -11.25 -12.07 -7.31
N GLU A 186 -12.20 -11.50 -6.57
CA GLU A 186 -11.99 -10.88 -5.24
C GLU A 186 -11.37 -11.79 -4.18
N ARG A 187 -11.27 -13.11 -4.43
CA ARG A 187 -10.57 -14.05 -3.57
C ARG A 187 -9.06 -13.92 -3.67
N TRP A 188 -8.57 -13.35 -4.77
CA TRP A 188 -7.18 -12.96 -4.91
C TRP A 188 -6.99 -11.52 -4.42
N VAL A 189 -6.07 -11.33 -3.50
CA VAL A 189 -5.79 -10.04 -2.91
C VAL A 189 -4.37 -9.63 -3.30
N GLU A 190 -4.25 -8.48 -3.95
CA GLU A 190 -2.95 -7.85 -4.20
C GLU A 190 -2.25 -7.56 -2.87
N ILE A 191 -1.02 -8.06 -2.71
CA ILE A 191 -0.23 -7.90 -1.49
C ILE A 191 1.05 -7.09 -1.70
N TRP A 192 1.58 -7.05 -2.92
CA TRP A 192 2.80 -6.33 -3.25
C TRP A 192 2.82 -5.94 -4.73
N ASN A 193 3.44 -4.81 -5.05
CA ASN A 193 3.68 -4.36 -6.42
C ASN A 193 5.15 -3.93 -6.59
N ASP A 194 5.83 -4.45 -7.63
CA ASP A 194 7.17 -4.05 -8.06
C ASP A 194 7.08 -3.22 -9.33
N VAL A 195 7.41 -1.93 -9.25
CA VAL A 195 7.35 -0.97 -10.36
C VAL A 195 8.73 -0.75 -10.96
N PHE A 196 8.84 -0.90 -12.27
CA PHE A 196 10.08 -0.72 -13.03
C PHE A 196 10.08 0.63 -13.74
N MET A 197 10.50 1.67 -13.02
CA MET A 197 10.51 3.04 -13.52
C MET A 197 11.67 3.27 -14.48
N GLU A 198 11.38 3.21 -15.75
CA GLU A 198 12.35 3.48 -16.82
C GLU A 198 11.93 4.63 -17.74
N PHE A 199 10.76 5.23 -17.49
CA PHE A 199 10.22 6.33 -18.28
C PHE A 199 9.77 7.49 -17.41
N ASN A 200 9.59 8.66 -18.08
CA ASN A 200 8.99 9.87 -17.53
C ASN A 200 7.86 10.33 -18.45
N LYS A 201 6.65 10.42 -17.94
CA LYS A 201 5.47 10.93 -18.65
C LYS A 201 5.41 12.45 -18.52
N LYS A 202 5.33 13.16 -19.65
CA LYS A 202 5.21 14.62 -19.74
C LYS A 202 3.75 15.08 -19.79
N SER A 203 3.55 16.38 -19.60
CA SER A 203 2.21 17.00 -19.63
C SER A 203 1.52 16.94 -20.99
N ASP A 204 2.27 16.75 -22.07
CA ASP A 204 1.72 16.54 -23.43
C ASP A 204 1.33 15.07 -23.69
N GLY A 205 1.51 14.20 -22.69
CA GLY A 205 1.23 12.76 -22.78
C GLY A 205 2.39 11.94 -23.37
N SER A 206 3.45 12.58 -23.85
CA SER A 206 4.62 11.87 -24.35
C SER A 206 5.42 11.20 -23.21
N VAL A 207 6.10 10.10 -23.56
CA VAL A 207 6.90 9.31 -22.63
C VAL A 207 8.35 9.32 -23.10
N GLU A 208 9.28 9.71 -22.24
CA GLU A 208 10.72 9.67 -22.51
C GLU A 208 11.45 8.77 -21.54
N SER A 209 12.58 8.20 -21.95
CA SER A 209 13.38 7.35 -21.06
C SER A 209 14.02 8.18 -19.94
N LEU A 210 14.00 7.62 -18.71
CA LEU A 210 14.77 8.17 -17.60
C LEU A 210 16.28 7.98 -17.81
N PRO A 211 17.12 8.84 -17.22
CA PRO A 211 18.58 8.69 -17.27
C PRO A 211 19.08 7.36 -16.67
N LYS A 212 18.33 6.84 -15.69
CA LYS A 212 18.59 5.56 -15.01
C LYS A 212 17.31 4.79 -14.87
N LYS A 213 17.42 3.47 -14.92
CA LYS A 213 16.30 2.56 -14.59
C LYS A 213 16.23 2.40 -13.09
N ASN A 214 15.07 2.63 -12.52
CA ASN A 214 14.84 2.57 -11.08
C ASN A 214 13.84 1.45 -10.76
N VAL A 215 13.90 0.96 -9.51
CA VAL A 215 12.88 0.09 -8.94
C VAL A 215 12.19 0.83 -7.80
N ASP A 216 10.89 0.78 -7.80
CA ASP A 216 10.02 1.14 -6.69
C ASP A 216 9.18 -0.07 -6.33
N THR A 217 9.01 -0.35 -5.04
CA THR A 217 8.11 -1.42 -4.62
C THR A 217 7.20 -0.95 -3.50
N GLY A 218 6.01 -1.54 -3.42
CA GLY A 218 5.05 -1.24 -2.37
C GLY A 218 4.29 -2.46 -1.89
N MET A 219 4.55 -2.89 -0.65
CA MET A 219 3.84 -3.97 0.02
C MET A 219 2.95 -3.41 1.13
N GLY A 220 1.64 -3.70 1.10
CA GLY A 220 0.70 -3.25 2.12
C GLY A 220 0.89 -3.98 3.44
N LEU A 221 1.36 -3.28 4.49
CA LEU A 221 1.59 -3.86 5.81
C LEU A 221 0.31 -4.52 6.36
N GLU A 222 -0.80 -3.80 6.35
CA GLU A 222 -2.07 -4.27 6.90
C GLU A 222 -2.62 -5.49 6.13
N ARG A 223 -2.51 -5.46 4.79
CA ARG A 223 -2.96 -6.58 3.93
C ARG A 223 -2.17 -7.85 4.19
N VAL A 224 -0.83 -7.75 4.19
CA VAL A 224 0.05 -8.90 4.41
C VAL A 224 -0.07 -9.41 5.83
N THR A 225 -0.24 -8.54 6.85
CA THR A 225 -0.49 -8.98 8.22
C THR A 225 -1.77 -9.81 8.30
N ALA A 226 -2.87 -9.37 7.67
CA ALA A 226 -4.12 -10.15 7.63
C ALA A 226 -3.95 -11.51 6.93
N VAL A 227 -3.18 -11.55 5.83
CA VAL A 227 -2.84 -12.80 5.13
C VAL A 227 -2.07 -13.77 6.04
N LEU A 228 -1.04 -13.30 6.74
CA LEU A 228 -0.22 -14.12 7.63
C LEU A 228 -0.99 -14.62 8.86
N GLU A 229 -1.96 -13.85 9.33
CA GLU A 229 -2.85 -14.23 10.44
C GLU A 229 -4.03 -15.08 9.99
N GLY A 230 -4.20 -15.32 8.68
CA GLY A 230 -5.25 -16.16 8.13
C GLY A 230 -6.66 -15.57 8.25
N VAL A 231 -6.78 -14.25 8.37
CA VAL A 231 -8.07 -13.57 8.47
C VAL A 231 -8.51 -12.99 7.12
N ASN A 232 -9.81 -13.12 6.80
CA ASN A 232 -10.39 -12.64 5.55
C ASN A 232 -10.87 -11.17 5.62
N ASP A 233 -10.73 -10.55 6.76
CA ASP A 233 -11.08 -9.17 7.04
C ASP A 233 -9.87 -8.50 7.69
N ASN A 234 -9.28 -7.52 7.02
CA ASN A 234 -8.08 -6.84 7.51
C ASN A 234 -8.30 -6.22 8.90
N TYR A 235 -9.54 -5.77 9.19
CA TYR A 235 -9.88 -5.15 10.47
C TYR A 235 -9.94 -6.16 11.65
N LEU A 236 -9.88 -7.46 11.37
CA LEU A 236 -9.77 -8.51 12.40
C LEU A 236 -8.31 -8.91 12.68
N SER A 237 -7.34 -8.33 11.95
CA SER A 237 -5.93 -8.57 12.21
C SER A 237 -5.44 -7.85 13.48
N SER A 238 -4.28 -8.27 13.98
CA SER A 238 -3.65 -7.69 15.16
C SER A 238 -3.39 -6.18 15.05
N VAL A 239 -3.27 -5.66 13.83
CA VAL A 239 -3.11 -4.21 13.56
C VAL A 239 -4.32 -3.40 14.06
N TRP A 240 -5.52 -3.97 13.99
CA TRP A 240 -6.78 -3.30 14.27
C TRP A 240 -7.47 -3.75 15.55
N LYS A 241 -7.08 -4.93 16.05
CA LYS A 241 -7.79 -5.63 17.11
C LYS A 241 -8.12 -4.75 18.32
N ASP A 242 -7.13 -4.04 18.86
CA ASP A 242 -7.34 -3.23 20.07
C ASP A 242 -8.35 -2.08 19.84
N VAL A 243 -8.32 -1.48 18.66
CA VAL A 243 -9.26 -0.39 18.31
C VAL A 243 -10.65 -0.94 18.07
N ILE A 244 -10.78 -2.08 17.39
CA ILE A 244 -12.07 -2.76 17.15
C ILE A 244 -12.68 -3.19 18.47
N ASP A 245 -11.93 -3.86 19.34
CA ASP A 245 -12.39 -4.34 20.66
C ASP A 245 -12.89 -3.16 21.50
N LEU A 246 -12.14 -2.04 21.53
CA LEU A 246 -12.53 -0.84 22.26
C LEU A 246 -13.85 -0.23 21.72
N ILE A 247 -14.03 -0.17 20.39
CA ILE A 247 -15.27 0.34 19.80
C ILE A 247 -16.45 -0.56 20.17
N CYS A 248 -16.28 -1.88 20.13
CA CYS A 248 -17.28 -2.84 20.55
C CYS A 248 -17.64 -2.69 22.04
N GLU A 249 -16.64 -2.54 22.91
CA GLU A 249 -16.83 -2.32 24.34
C GLU A 249 -17.64 -1.04 24.63
N ILE A 250 -17.22 0.09 24.07
CA ILE A 250 -17.85 1.40 24.29
C ILE A 250 -19.30 1.41 23.75
N SER A 251 -19.54 0.79 22.59
CA SER A 251 -20.86 0.77 21.97
C SER A 251 -21.80 -0.28 22.55
N GLY A 252 -21.24 -1.31 23.20
CA GLY A 252 -22.00 -2.52 23.59
C GLY A 252 -22.53 -3.30 22.40
N LYS A 253 -21.92 -3.16 21.20
CA LYS A 253 -22.34 -3.79 19.95
C LYS A 253 -21.33 -4.85 19.49
N SER A 254 -21.84 -5.94 18.90
CA SER A 254 -21.01 -6.95 18.27
C SER A 254 -20.44 -6.46 16.94
N TYR A 255 -19.22 -6.92 16.62
CA TYR A 255 -18.57 -6.61 15.35
C TYR A 255 -19.37 -7.16 14.17
N GLU A 256 -19.82 -8.40 14.25
CA GLU A 256 -20.47 -9.13 13.15
C GLU A 256 -21.73 -8.40 12.65
N GLU A 257 -22.54 -7.87 13.58
CA GLU A 257 -23.78 -7.18 13.24
C GLU A 257 -23.56 -5.72 12.80
N ASN A 258 -22.42 -5.13 13.18
CA ASN A 258 -22.17 -3.70 13.01
C ASN A 258 -20.84 -3.39 12.26
N ALA A 259 -20.24 -4.38 11.60
CA ALA A 259 -18.91 -4.35 11.04
C ALA A 259 -18.64 -3.07 10.22
N LYS A 260 -19.54 -2.71 9.28
CA LYS A 260 -19.36 -1.51 8.45
C LYS A 260 -19.15 -0.23 9.26
N SER A 261 -19.94 -0.01 10.31
CA SER A 261 -19.82 1.21 11.12
C SER A 261 -18.57 1.18 12.00
N ILE A 262 -18.24 0.01 12.55
CA ILE A 262 -17.05 -0.19 13.39
C ILE A 262 -15.77 0.01 12.57
N ARG A 263 -15.67 -0.58 11.37
CA ARG A 263 -14.53 -0.39 10.44
C ARG A 263 -14.33 1.08 10.08
N ILE A 264 -15.42 1.79 9.71
CA ILE A 264 -15.37 3.22 9.38
C ILE A 264 -14.85 4.04 10.56
N ILE A 265 -15.31 3.76 11.78
CA ILE A 265 -14.85 4.46 12.99
C ILE A 265 -13.35 4.20 13.21
N ALA A 266 -12.94 2.93 13.16
CA ALA A 266 -11.55 2.54 13.38
C ALA A 266 -10.61 3.20 12.37
N ASP A 267 -10.90 3.06 11.07
CA ASP A 267 -10.12 3.64 9.98
C ASP A 267 -9.99 5.15 10.12
N HIS A 268 -11.12 5.83 10.29
CA HIS A 268 -11.14 7.28 10.30
C HIS A 268 -10.52 7.90 11.54
N ILE A 269 -10.61 7.24 12.71
CA ILE A 269 -9.91 7.67 13.92
C ILE A 269 -8.39 7.53 13.72
N ARG A 270 -7.93 6.35 13.29
CA ARG A 270 -6.51 6.11 13.03
C ARG A 270 -5.96 7.14 12.05
N THR A 271 -6.62 7.33 10.91
CA THR A 271 -6.23 8.33 9.91
C THR A 271 -6.21 9.76 10.48
N SER A 272 -7.25 10.14 11.23
CA SER A 272 -7.34 11.47 11.82
C SER A 272 -6.21 11.75 12.81
N VAL A 273 -5.80 10.74 13.60
CA VAL A 273 -4.67 10.84 14.52
C VAL A 273 -3.38 11.08 13.75
N PHE A 274 -3.09 10.31 12.71
CA PHE A 274 -1.87 10.48 11.91
C PHE A 274 -1.82 11.83 11.18
N ILE A 275 -2.95 12.34 10.68
CA ILE A 275 -3.01 13.67 10.07
C ILE A 275 -2.77 14.78 11.12
N ALA A 276 -3.43 14.67 12.26
CA ALA A 276 -3.35 15.71 13.31
C ALA A 276 -1.98 15.72 14.04
N ALA A 277 -1.33 14.56 14.12
CA ALA A 277 -0.01 14.40 14.74
C ALA A 277 1.16 14.68 13.77
N ASP A 278 0.87 14.95 12.50
CA ASP A 278 1.90 15.29 11.50
C ASP A 278 2.57 16.62 11.85
N ASN A 279 3.86 16.75 11.49
CA ASN A 279 4.65 17.96 11.73
C ASN A 279 4.05 19.22 11.08
N ALA A 280 3.23 19.06 10.04
CA ALA A 280 2.50 20.16 9.39
C ALA A 280 1.42 20.80 10.28
N GLY A 281 1.08 20.19 11.42
CA GLY A 281 0.15 20.74 12.42
C GLY A 281 -1.27 20.94 11.87
N ILE A 282 -1.77 20.01 11.07
CA ILE A 282 -3.05 20.13 10.38
C ILE A 282 -4.20 20.18 11.38
N LYS A 283 -5.06 21.20 11.23
CA LYS A 283 -6.30 21.36 11.98
C LYS A 283 -7.51 21.22 11.07
N PRO A 284 -8.68 20.76 11.58
CA PRO A 284 -9.90 20.69 10.79
C PRO A 284 -10.24 22.05 10.18
N SER A 285 -10.48 22.10 8.86
CA SER A 285 -10.78 23.33 8.11
C SER A 285 -11.76 23.08 6.97
N ASN A 286 -11.96 24.08 6.12
CA ASN A 286 -12.82 23.97 4.94
C ASN A 286 -12.06 23.67 3.63
N VAL A 287 -10.72 23.61 3.67
CA VAL A 287 -9.87 23.46 2.48
C VAL A 287 -8.73 22.47 2.74
N GLY A 288 -8.18 21.88 1.66
CA GLY A 288 -6.97 21.06 1.69
C GLY A 288 -7.04 19.88 2.65
N GLN A 289 -5.91 19.59 3.27
CA GLN A 289 -5.76 18.49 4.25
C GLN A 289 -6.71 18.63 5.44
N GLY A 290 -6.93 19.88 5.90
CA GLY A 290 -7.85 20.17 7.00
C GLY A 290 -9.31 19.85 6.66
N TYR A 291 -9.72 19.96 5.41
CA TYR A 291 -11.04 19.55 4.96
C TYR A 291 -11.20 18.02 5.04
N ILE A 292 -10.18 17.28 4.61
CA ILE A 292 -10.16 15.81 4.73
C ILE A 292 -10.26 15.39 6.20
N LEU A 293 -9.41 15.95 7.07
CA LEU A 293 -9.45 15.69 8.50
C LEU A 293 -10.84 15.96 9.09
N ARG A 294 -11.45 17.10 8.75
CA ARG A 294 -12.81 17.43 9.19
C ARG A 294 -13.84 16.44 8.67
N ARG A 295 -13.73 15.99 7.40
CA ARG A 295 -14.64 15.00 6.79
C ARG A 295 -14.56 13.66 7.53
N LEU A 296 -13.35 13.18 7.83
CA LEU A 296 -13.10 11.94 8.57
C LEU A 296 -13.72 12.00 9.97
N ILE A 297 -13.45 13.06 10.74
CA ILE A 297 -14.00 13.26 12.09
C ILE A 297 -15.53 13.26 12.05
N ARG A 298 -16.14 14.00 11.11
CA ARG A 298 -17.61 14.05 10.98
C ARG A 298 -18.23 12.72 10.61
N ARG A 299 -17.55 11.93 9.76
CA ARG A 299 -18.02 10.60 9.35
C ARG A 299 -17.90 9.62 10.52
N THR A 300 -16.81 9.70 11.30
CA THR A 300 -16.66 8.96 12.57
C THR A 300 -17.83 9.24 13.52
N ILE A 301 -18.11 10.52 13.80
CA ILE A 301 -19.21 10.94 14.67
C ILE A 301 -20.57 10.40 14.22
N ARG A 302 -20.82 10.45 12.89
CA ARG A 302 -22.06 9.93 12.31
C ARG A 302 -22.23 8.41 12.57
N HIS A 303 -21.15 7.63 12.37
CA HIS A 303 -21.21 6.19 12.58
C HIS A 303 -21.24 5.80 14.06
N ALA A 304 -20.54 6.53 14.91
CA ALA A 304 -20.60 6.33 16.35
C ALA A 304 -22.00 6.59 16.91
N LYS A 305 -22.70 7.64 16.45
CA LYS A 305 -24.11 7.87 16.79
C LYS A 305 -25.03 6.72 16.35
N LYS A 306 -24.78 6.10 15.19
CA LYS A 306 -25.51 4.91 14.76
C LYS A 306 -25.32 3.71 15.70
N LEU A 307 -24.16 3.62 16.34
CA LEU A 307 -23.87 2.57 17.32
C LEU A 307 -24.36 2.92 18.73
N GLY A 308 -24.96 4.10 18.93
CA GLY A 308 -25.43 4.56 20.24
C GLY A 308 -24.34 5.14 21.13
N ILE A 309 -23.16 5.46 20.58
CA ILE A 309 -22.06 6.08 21.34
C ILE A 309 -22.34 7.57 21.50
N ASP A 310 -22.37 8.07 22.74
CA ASP A 310 -22.56 9.47 23.08
C ASP A 310 -21.31 10.32 22.85
N THR A 311 -21.49 11.64 22.71
CA THR A 311 -20.42 12.60 22.41
C THR A 311 -19.27 12.61 23.43
N VAL A 312 -19.54 12.26 24.69
CA VAL A 312 -18.52 12.18 25.76
C VAL A 312 -17.54 11.03 25.52
N SER A 313 -17.97 9.96 24.91
CA SER A 313 -17.16 8.77 24.65
C SER A 313 -16.13 8.97 23.53
N TYR A 314 -16.27 9.98 22.64
CA TYR A 314 -15.29 10.26 21.57
C TYR A 314 -13.95 10.75 22.12
N THR A 315 -13.95 11.50 23.22
CA THR A 315 -12.72 11.98 23.82
C THR A 315 -11.84 10.86 24.36
N HIS A 316 -12.44 9.71 24.66
CA HIS A 316 -11.74 8.51 25.11
C HIS A 316 -11.18 7.68 23.95
N LEU A 317 -11.84 7.67 22.77
CA LEU A 317 -11.37 7.02 21.55
C LEU A 317 -10.18 7.73 20.91
N THR A 318 -9.99 9.02 21.20
CA THR A 318 -8.90 9.82 20.62
C THR A 318 -7.67 9.91 21.53
N LEU A 319 -7.68 9.34 22.74
CA LEU A 319 -6.65 9.55 23.75
C LEU A 319 -5.79 8.35 24.20
N PRO A 320 -6.02 7.09 23.88
CA PRO A 320 -5.06 6.06 24.26
C PRO A 320 -4.02 5.89 23.16
N THR A 321 -3.15 6.85 22.99
CA THR A 321 -1.92 6.65 22.22
C THR A 321 -0.77 6.38 23.19
N LYS A 322 -0.53 5.12 23.49
CA LYS A 322 0.85 4.66 23.56
C LYS A 322 1.24 4.37 22.10
N LEU A 323 1.86 5.34 21.51
CA LEU A 323 2.68 5.21 20.31
C LEU A 323 3.92 4.35 20.62
#